data_96afe6d2820b7304e940e6b9b46e39d8
#
_entry.id   96afe6d2820b7304e940e6b9b46e39d8
#
_cell.length_a   1.000
_cell.length_b   1.000
_cell.length_c   1.000
_cell.angle_alpha   90.00
_cell.angle_beta   90.00
_cell.angle_gamma   90.00
#
_symmetry.space_group_name_H-M   'P 1'
#
loop_
_entity.id
_entity.type
_entity.pdbx_description
1 polymer ?
#
loop_
_entity_poly.entity_id
_entity_poly.type
_entity_poly.pdbx_seq_one_letter_code
_entity_poly.pdbx_strand_id
1 'polypeptide(L)'
;GYARQKQFAMSLCSNEWVLNLDGDEVLNPAIIASFKRIIEINEADSVRFLRNDIFIGKAPSNFAKKPNNLRLYKKSKSTFNNSHLVHESAIVDGKEVFINESFDHFGYGSVSVITDKCNQYSSLKSTEKFLKNKRYSTLKLFLVFPLTFIKTYFFQRNFFSGNRGLINSIAASYYAFTK
;
A
#
# COMPACT_ATOMS: atom_id res chain seq x y z
N GLY A 1 15.01 -7.85 -6.90
CA GLY A 1 13.97 -6.89 -6.45
C GLY A 1 13.19 -7.45 -5.27
N TYR A 2 12.41 -6.64 -4.63
CA TYR A 2 11.66 -6.98 -3.40
C TYR A 2 10.72 -8.17 -3.57
N ALA A 3 10.08 -8.34 -4.76
CA ALA A 3 9.21 -9.49 -5.05
C ALA A 3 9.94 -10.83 -4.85
N ARG A 4 11.18 -10.93 -5.34
CA ARG A 4 11.99 -12.15 -5.17
C ARG A 4 12.36 -12.40 -3.71
N GLN A 5 12.65 -11.35 -2.94
CA GLN A 5 12.93 -11.47 -1.50
C GLN A 5 11.70 -11.95 -0.74
N LYS A 6 10.51 -11.37 -1.04
CA LYS A 6 9.25 -11.80 -0.41
C LYS A 6 8.87 -13.23 -0.81
N GLN A 7 9.05 -13.60 -2.08
CA GLN A 7 8.85 -14.98 -2.54
C GLN A 7 9.78 -15.97 -1.81
N PHE A 8 11.05 -15.61 -1.68
CA PHE A 8 12.04 -16.43 -0.97
C PHE A 8 11.71 -16.52 0.52
N ALA A 9 11.41 -15.40 1.19
CA ALA A 9 11.02 -15.40 2.60
C ALA A 9 9.77 -16.26 2.83
N MET A 10 8.77 -16.16 1.96
CA MET A 10 7.57 -16.99 2.01
C MET A 10 7.90 -18.49 1.87
N SER A 11 8.85 -18.86 1.02
CA SER A 11 9.24 -20.26 0.84
C SER A 11 9.89 -20.88 2.08
N LEU A 12 10.51 -20.06 2.93
CA LEU A 12 11.12 -20.49 4.19
C LEU A 12 10.13 -20.64 5.34
N CYS A 13 8.89 -20.15 5.19
CA CYS A 13 7.87 -20.30 6.22
C CYS A 13 7.46 -21.78 6.36
N SER A 14 7.42 -22.28 7.59
CA SER A 14 7.01 -23.67 7.89
C SER A 14 5.50 -23.87 7.84
N ASN A 15 4.72 -22.83 8.16
CA ASN A 15 3.26 -22.89 8.20
C ASN A 15 2.62 -22.52 6.86
N GLU A 16 1.37 -22.95 6.66
CA GLU A 16 0.59 -22.64 5.48
C GLU A 16 0.19 -21.17 5.41
N TRP A 17 -0.26 -20.59 6.52
CA TRP A 17 -0.62 -19.18 6.59
C TRP A 17 0.61 -18.31 6.83
N VAL A 18 0.81 -17.34 5.96
CA VAL A 18 1.93 -16.38 5.99
C VAL A 18 1.40 -14.98 6.18
N LEU A 19 1.89 -14.30 7.21
CA LEU A 19 1.66 -12.89 7.45
C LEU A 19 2.90 -12.09 6.97
N ASN A 20 2.72 -11.28 5.93
CA ASN A 20 3.78 -10.44 5.38
C ASN A 20 3.64 -9.00 5.89
N LEU A 21 4.48 -8.61 6.85
CA LEU A 21 4.54 -7.25 7.40
C LEU A 21 5.86 -6.59 7.05
N ASP A 22 5.81 -5.30 6.81
CA ASP A 22 6.99 -4.45 6.71
C ASP A 22 7.41 -3.99 8.13
N GLY A 23 8.68 -3.63 8.35
CA GLY A 23 9.20 -3.33 9.70
C GLY A 23 8.64 -2.07 10.37
N ASP A 24 7.88 -1.26 9.63
CA ASP A 24 7.18 -0.07 10.09
C ASP A 24 5.65 -0.25 10.17
N GLU A 25 5.17 -1.52 10.14
CA GLU A 25 3.75 -1.87 10.25
C GLU A 25 3.45 -2.55 11.60
N VAL A 26 2.40 -2.12 12.27
CA VAL A 26 1.99 -2.62 13.59
C VAL A 26 0.53 -3.06 13.58
N LEU A 27 0.29 -4.33 13.93
CA LEU A 27 -1.06 -4.87 14.07
C LEU A 27 -1.63 -4.54 15.44
N ASN A 28 -2.94 -4.32 15.50
CA ASN A 28 -3.67 -4.22 16.76
C ASN A 28 -4.26 -5.60 17.17
N PRO A 29 -4.66 -5.77 18.46
CA PRO A 29 -5.21 -7.03 18.95
C PRO A 29 -6.49 -7.49 18.22
N ALA A 30 -7.32 -6.57 17.74
CA ALA A 30 -8.55 -6.90 17.01
C ALA A 30 -8.25 -7.61 15.68
N ILE A 31 -7.27 -7.10 14.91
CA ILE A 31 -6.82 -7.77 13.68
C ILE A 31 -6.30 -9.18 13.98
N ILE A 32 -5.51 -9.34 15.05
CA ILE A 32 -4.94 -10.63 15.41
C ILE A 32 -6.06 -11.63 15.75
N ALA A 33 -7.09 -11.19 16.48
CA ALA A 33 -8.24 -12.03 16.79
C ALA A 33 -9.02 -12.43 15.53
N SER A 34 -9.22 -11.50 14.58
CA SER A 34 -9.86 -11.77 13.29
C SER A 34 -9.06 -12.78 12.47
N PHE A 35 -7.73 -12.67 12.44
CA PHE A 35 -6.87 -13.63 11.74
C PHE A 35 -6.98 -15.03 12.33
N LYS A 36 -6.90 -15.18 13.67
CA LYS A 36 -7.05 -16.47 14.33
C LYS A 36 -8.37 -17.14 13.95
N ARG A 37 -9.47 -16.39 14.02
CA ARG A 37 -10.80 -16.92 13.67
C ARG A 37 -10.85 -17.37 12.19
N ILE A 38 -10.32 -16.58 11.25
CA ILE A 38 -10.34 -16.91 9.81
C ILE A 38 -9.49 -18.16 9.54
N ILE A 39 -8.34 -18.28 10.20
CA ILE A 39 -7.45 -19.44 10.08
C ILE A 39 -8.12 -20.70 10.63
N GLU A 40 -8.74 -20.62 11.81
CA GLU A 40 -9.43 -21.75 12.47
C GLU A 40 -10.62 -22.26 11.66
N ILE A 41 -11.46 -21.35 11.15
CA ILE A 41 -12.62 -21.71 10.31
C ILE A 41 -12.19 -22.15 8.91
N ASN A 42 -11.00 -21.73 8.45
CA ASN A 42 -10.44 -22.01 7.16
C ASN A 42 -11.36 -21.59 5.97
N GLU A 43 -12.07 -20.48 6.13
CA GLU A 43 -13.08 -20.00 5.18
C GLU A 43 -12.53 -19.21 3.98
N ALA A 44 -11.23 -18.87 4.00
CA ALA A 44 -10.57 -18.05 2.99
C ALA A 44 -9.15 -18.55 2.69
N ASP A 45 -8.58 -18.04 1.60
CA ASP A 45 -7.19 -18.28 1.21
C ASP A 45 -6.32 -17.04 1.38
N SER A 46 -6.95 -15.88 1.51
CA SER A 46 -6.26 -14.62 1.80
C SER A 46 -7.15 -13.60 2.49
N VAL A 47 -6.52 -12.66 3.19
CA VAL A 47 -7.20 -11.60 3.95
C VAL A 47 -6.63 -10.24 3.57
N ARG A 48 -7.53 -9.37 3.16
CA ARG A 48 -7.27 -7.96 2.88
C ARG A 48 -7.87 -7.10 3.98
N PHE A 49 -7.13 -6.10 4.44
CA PHE A 49 -7.55 -5.23 5.52
C PHE A 49 -7.01 -3.81 5.36
N LEU A 50 -7.56 -2.87 6.14
CA LEU A 50 -7.26 -1.44 6.02
C LEU A 50 -5.89 -1.10 6.62
N ARG A 51 -5.30 -0.01 6.13
CA ARG A 51 -4.05 0.55 6.63
C ARG A 51 -4.25 2.01 7.05
N ASN A 52 -3.80 2.35 8.25
CA ASN A 52 -3.65 3.73 8.70
C ASN A 52 -2.24 4.20 8.38
N ASP A 53 -2.07 5.06 7.42
CA ASP A 53 -0.79 5.73 7.19
C ASP A 53 -0.59 6.81 8.25
N ILE A 54 0.20 6.52 9.27
CA ILE A 54 0.51 7.47 10.35
C ILE A 54 1.44 8.54 9.79
N PHE A 55 0.93 9.76 9.69
CA PHE A 55 1.66 10.91 9.17
C PHE A 55 1.93 11.94 10.27
N ILE A 56 3.21 12.20 10.53
CA ILE A 56 3.67 13.09 11.61
C ILE A 56 2.93 12.76 12.92
N GLY A 57 3.04 11.48 13.35
CA GLY A 57 2.53 10.97 14.62
C GLY A 57 1.00 10.88 14.75
N LYS A 58 0.22 11.07 13.69
CA LYS A 58 -1.24 10.94 13.74
C LYS A 58 -1.79 10.08 12.61
N ALA A 59 -2.79 9.28 12.95
CA ALA A 59 -3.60 8.55 11.99
C ALA A 59 -4.45 9.49 11.11
N PRO A 60 -4.81 9.05 9.90
CA PRO A 60 -5.79 9.78 9.09
C PRO A 60 -7.16 9.80 9.78
N SER A 61 -8.00 10.76 9.41
CA SER A 61 -9.39 10.79 9.88
C SER A 61 -10.13 9.50 9.53
N ASN A 62 -11.05 9.06 10.38
CA ASN A 62 -11.91 7.91 10.10
C ASN A 62 -12.81 8.11 8.87
N PHE A 63 -13.06 9.35 8.47
CA PHE A 63 -13.79 9.69 7.25
C PHE A 63 -12.93 9.66 5.98
N ALA A 64 -11.60 9.71 6.13
CA ALA A 64 -10.69 9.61 5.00
C ALA A 64 -10.66 8.16 4.47
N LYS A 65 -10.54 8.02 3.15
CA LYS A 65 -10.42 6.70 2.52
C LYS A 65 -9.06 6.10 2.87
N LYS A 66 -9.09 4.97 3.56
CA LYS A 66 -7.90 4.21 3.90
C LYS A 66 -7.53 3.26 2.76
N PRO A 67 -6.25 3.09 2.42
CA PRO A 67 -5.81 2.02 1.55
C PRO A 67 -6.07 0.65 2.19
N ASN A 68 -6.28 -0.36 1.37
CA ASN A 68 -6.35 -1.74 1.83
C ASN A 68 -5.17 -2.55 1.30
N ASN A 69 -4.69 -3.48 2.09
CA ASN A 69 -3.51 -4.27 1.79
C ASN A 69 -3.78 -5.76 2.01
N LEU A 70 -3.32 -6.57 1.08
CA LEU A 70 -3.26 -8.01 1.23
C LEU A 70 -1.98 -8.36 1.96
N ARG A 71 -2.08 -8.85 3.21
CA ARG A 71 -0.92 -9.15 4.06
C ARG A 71 -0.94 -10.55 4.66
N LEU A 72 -2.10 -11.19 4.78
CA LEU A 72 -2.24 -12.57 5.28
C LEU A 72 -2.76 -13.46 4.14
N TYR A 73 -2.09 -14.58 3.88
CA TYR A 73 -2.45 -15.47 2.79
C TYR A 73 -1.84 -16.87 2.97
N LYS A 74 -2.45 -17.87 2.32
CA LYS A 74 -1.92 -19.23 2.24
C LYS A 74 -0.73 -19.31 1.29
N LYS A 75 0.36 -19.92 1.75
CA LYS A 75 1.60 -20.07 0.99
C LYS A 75 1.38 -20.86 -0.31
N SER A 76 0.67 -21.98 -0.25
CA SER A 76 0.41 -22.87 -1.39
C SER A 76 -0.42 -22.22 -2.50
N LYS A 77 -1.19 -21.16 -2.16
CA LYS A 77 -2.06 -20.42 -3.09
C LYS A 77 -1.46 -19.11 -3.58
N SER A 78 -0.24 -18.76 -3.15
CA SER A 78 0.30 -17.42 -3.31
C SER A 78 1.60 -17.39 -4.10
N THR A 79 1.73 -16.38 -4.97
CA THR A 79 2.94 -16.10 -5.74
C THR A 79 3.21 -14.60 -5.77
N PHE A 80 4.45 -14.20 -6.02
CA PHE A 80 4.82 -12.80 -6.27
C PHE A 80 5.24 -12.59 -7.71
N ASN A 81 4.72 -11.52 -8.33
CA ASN A 81 5.10 -11.17 -9.69
C ASN A 81 6.45 -10.43 -9.69
N ASN A 82 7.46 -11.07 -10.27
CA ASN A 82 8.82 -10.54 -10.37
C ASN A 82 9.01 -9.40 -11.39
N SER A 83 7.98 -9.07 -12.18
CA SER A 83 8.06 -8.03 -13.23
C SER A 83 7.88 -6.60 -12.70
N HIS A 84 7.51 -6.42 -11.44
CA HIS A 84 7.35 -5.10 -10.81
C HIS A 84 8.58 -4.74 -9.97
N LEU A 85 9.08 -3.52 -10.14
CA LEU A 85 10.20 -2.99 -9.35
C LEU A 85 9.73 -2.43 -8.00
N VAL A 86 8.46 -2.04 -7.92
CA VAL A 86 7.82 -1.45 -6.73
C VAL A 86 6.36 -1.90 -6.62
N HIS A 87 5.82 -1.86 -5.40
CA HIS A 87 4.43 -2.25 -5.06
C HIS A 87 4.15 -3.75 -5.29
N GLU A 88 5.00 -4.59 -4.71
CA GLU A 88 4.81 -6.03 -4.75
C GLU A 88 3.67 -6.42 -3.80
N SER A 89 2.63 -7.02 -4.37
CA SER A 89 1.58 -7.69 -3.64
C SER A 89 1.57 -9.16 -4.01
N ALA A 90 1.26 -10.01 -3.06
CA ALA A 90 1.01 -11.41 -3.38
C ALA A 90 -0.18 -11.50 -4.34
N ILE A 91 -0.08 -12.41 -5.31
CA ILE A 91 -1.17 -12.85 -6.15
C ILE A 91 -1.65 -14.16 -5.54
N VAL A 92 -2.91 -14.23 -5.17
CA VAL A 92 -3.49 -15.40 -4.51
C VAL A 92 -4.55 -16.01 -5.42
N ASP A 93 -4.40 -17.31 -5.68
CA ASP A 93 -5.39 -18.11 -6.36
C ASP A 93 -6.34 -18.74 -5.34
N GLY A 94 -7.48 -18.10 -5.09
CA GLY A 94 -8.44 -18.56 -4.11
C GLY A 94 -9.37 -17.46 -3.59
N LYS A 95 -10.08 -17.79 -2.51
CA LYS A 95 -11.06 -16.91 -1.91
C LYS A 95 -10.39 -15.83 -1.06
N GLU A 96 -10.57 -14.56 -1.44
CA GLU A 96 -10.16 -13.41 -0.64
C GLU A 96 -11.32 -12.94 0.25
N VAL A 97 -11.03 -12.67 1.52
CA VAL A 97 -11.95 -11.97 2.43
C VAL A 97 -11.39 -10.60 2.78
N PHE A 98 -12.29 -9.65 2.99
CA PHE A 98 -11.97 -8.31 3.46
C PHE A 98 -12.46 -8.15 4.89
N ILE A 99 -11.60 -7.65 5.76
CA ILE A 99 -11.94 -7.25 7.12
C ILE A 99 -11.78 -5.73 7.27
N ASN A 100 -12.65 -5.12 8.06
CA ASN A 100 -12.72 -3.66 8.17
C ASN A 100 -11.80 -3.08 9.26
N GLU A 101 -11.04 -3.93 9.92
CA GLU A 101 -10.01 -3.53 10.87
C GLU A 101 -8.82 -2.91 10.15
N SER A 102 -8.11 -2.04 10.83
CA SER A 102 -6.93 -1.35 10.27
C SER A 102 -5.70 -1.55 11.13
N PHE A 103 -4.55 -1.70 10.49
CA PHE A 103 -3.22 -1.67 11.12
C PHE A 103 -2.54 -0.32 10.91
N ASP A 104 -1.57 -0.01 11.75
CA ASP A 104 -0.82 1.24 11.68
C ASP A 104 0.48 1.05 10.90
N HIS A 105 0.78 2.01 10.01
CA HIS A 105 1.99 2.07 9.21
C HIS A 105 2.70 3.40 9.48
N PHE A 106 3.90 3.34 10.07
CA PHE A 106 4.67 4.48 10.56
C PHE A 106 5.68 5.03 9.53
N GLY A 107 5.45 4.80 8.26
CA GLY A 107 6.37 5.14 7.18
C GLY A 107 6.55 6.64 6.88
N TYR A 108 5.83 7.56 7.54
CA TYR A 108 5.75 8.99 7.18
C TYR A 108 5.97 9.90 8.38
N GLY A 109 7.17 9.85 8.97
CA GLY A 109 7.52 10.62 10.18
C GLY A 109 7.65 12.13 9.97
N SER A 110 7.94 12.60 8.76
CA SER A 110 8.07 14.01 8.41
C SER A 110 7.75 14.29 6.94
N VAL A 111 7.64 15.58 6.59
CA VAL A 111 7.47 16.02 5.19
C VAL A 111 8.70 15.66 4.35
N SER A 112 9.91 15.76 4.91
CA SER A 112 11.14 15.35 4.22
C SER A 112 11.08 13.87 3.84
N VAL A 113 10.75 12.99 4.79
CA VAL A 113 10.66 11.54 4.55
C VAL A 113 9.66 11.21 3.43
N ILE A 114 8.49 11.86 3.41
CA ILE A 114 7.51 11.60 2.33
C ILE A 114 8.03 12.10 0.98
N THR A 115 8.72 13.26 0.94
CA THR A 115 9.29 13.82 -0.28
C THR A 115 10.40 12.92 -0.84
N ASP A 116 11.29 12.43 0.03
CA ASP A 116 12.38 11.52 -0.36
C ASP A 116 11.82 10.20 -0.90
N LYS A 117 10.81 9.62 -0.25
CA LYS A 117 10.08 8.45 -0.77
C LYS A 117 9.42 8.74 -2.13
N CYS A 118 8.78 9.90 -2.30
CA CYS A 118 8.21 10.29 -3.59
C CYS A 118 9.27 10.35 -4.69
N ASN A 119 10.42 10.96 -4.42
CA ASN A 119 11.52 11.07 -5.38
C ASN A 119 12.08 9.68 -5.76
N GLN A 120 12.36 8.85 -4.76
CA GLN A 120 12.87 7.49 -4.97
C GLN A 120 11.90 6.63 -5.79
N TYR A 121 10.64 6.55 -5.37
CA TYR A 121 9.66 5.70 -6.03
C TYR A 121 9.22 6.24 -7.39
N SER A 122 9.19 7.55 -7.59
CA SER A 122 8.88 8.13 -8.92
C SER A 122 9.98 7.81 -9.91
N SER A 123 11.26 7.86 -9.51
CA SER A 123 12.40 7.48 -10.35
C SER A 123 12.33 6.02 -10.78
N LEU A 124 12.09 5.10 -9.84
CA LEU A 124 11.91 3.68 -10.15
C LEU A 124 10.73 3.44 -11.09
N LYS A 125 9.61 4.13 -10.85
CA LYS A 125 8.40 3.99 -11.68
C LYS A 125 8.56 4.60 -13.06
N SER A 126 9.30 5.68 -13.18
CA SER A 126 9.67 6.30 -14.46
C SER A 126 10.54 5.34 -15.29
N THR A 127 11.55 4.73 -14.68
CA THR A 127 12.37 3.69 -15.32
C THR A 127 11.53 2.51 -15.80
N GLU A 128 10.60 2.01 -14.98
CA GLU A 128 9.69 0.93 -15.38
C GLU A 128 8.82 1.32 -16.58
N LYS A 129 8.32 2.56 -16.62
CA LYS A 129 7.53 3.05 -17.76
C LYS A 129 8.37 3.18 -19.04
N PHE A 130 9.61 3.66 -18.90
CA PHE A 130 10.54 3.77 -20.03
C PHE A 130 10.85 2.39 -20.62
N LEU A 131 11.18 1.41 -19.79
CA LEU A 131 11.42 0.03 -20.22
C LEU A 131 10.20 -0.61 -20.92
N LYS A 132 8.99 -0.19 -20.56
CA LYS A 132 7.73 -0.62 -21.21
C LYS A 132 7.36 0.22 -22.43
N ASN A 133 8.25 1.07 -22.94
CA ASN A 133 8.04 1.95 -24.09
C ASN A 133 6.78 2.82 -23.98
N LYS A 134 6.39 3.24 -22.76
CA LYS A 134 5.24 4.12 -22.57
C LYS A 134 5.57 5.55 -22.98
N ARG A 135 4.86 6.04 -23.99
CA ARG A 135 5.01 7.43 -24.45
C ARG A 135 4.44 8.41 -23.43
N TYR A 136 5.09 9.56 -23.28
CA TYR A 136 4.55 10.68 -22.51
C TYR A 136 3.42 11.39 -23.29
N SER A 137 2.60 12.15 -22.58
CA SER A 137 1.58 13.03 -23.15
C SER A 137 1.65 14.36 -22.43
N THR A 138 1.88 15.44 -23.19
CA THR A 138 1.95 16.81 -22.66
C THR A 138 0.69 17.20 -21.92
N LEU A 139 -0.48 16.90 -22.47
CA LEU A 139 -1.77 17.15 -21.82
C LEU A 139 -1.87 16.42 -20.47
N LYS A 140 -1.43 15.16 -20.41
CA LYS A 140 -1.41 14.39 -19.17
C LYS A 140 -0.46 14.99 -18.15
N LEU A 141 0.69 15.52 -18.58
CA LEU A 141 1.66 16.17 -17.68
C LEU A 141 1.04 17.39 -16.99
N PHE A 142 0.31 18.24 -17.70
CA PHE A 142 -0.38 19.40 -17.12
C PHE A 142 -1.53 19.00 -16.19
N LEU A 143 -2.27 17.96 -16.53
CA LEU A 143 -3.49 17.59 -15.79
C LEU A 143 -3.24 16.65 -14.61
N VAL A 144 -2.14 15.88 -14.60
CA VAL A 144 -1.93 14.82 -13.61
C VAL A 144 -1.86 15.35 -12.17
N PHE A 145 -1.20 16.49 -11.95
CA PHE A 145 -1.09 17.10 -10.64
C PHE A 145 -2.47 17.58 -10.12
N PRO A 146 -3.19 18.49 -10.81
CA PRO A 146 -4.46 18.99 -10.31
C PRO A 146 -5.53 17.88 -10.18
N LEU A 147 -5.61 16.95 -11.13
CA LEU A 147 -6.56 15.85 -11.05
C LEU A 147 -6.25 14.89 -9.90
N THR A 148 -4.97 14.61 -9.64
CA THR A 148 -4.58 13.79 -8.49
C THR A 148 -4.89 14.51 -7.19
N PHE A 149 -4.64 15.81 -7.10
CA PHE A 149 -4.98 16.61 -5.92
C PHE A 149 -6.49 16.58 -5.64
N ILE A 150 -7.32 16.87 -6.64
CA ILE A 150 -8.79 16.82 -6.51
C ILE A 150 -9.24 15.43 -6.06
N LYS A 151 -8.71 14.38 -6.68
CA LYS A 151 -9.01 12.99 -6.33
C LYS A 151 -8.67 12.69 -4.88
N THR A 152 -7.44 13.03 -4.44
CA THR A 152 -6.97 12.65 -3.10
C THR A 152 -7.58 13.53 -2.02
N TYR A 153 -7.64 14.83 -2.24
CA TYR A 153 -8.13 15.78 -1.23
C TYR A 153 -9.63 15.68 -1.04
N PHE A 154 -10.41 15.70 -2.13
CA PHE A 154 -11.87 15.69 -2.05
C PHE A 154 -12.46 14.27 -2.12
N PHE A 155 -12.19 13.49 -3.17
CA PHE A 155 -12.83 12.18 -3.34
C PHE A 155 -12.31 11.11 -2.37
N GLN A 156 -11.05 11.16 -1.97
CA GLN A 156 -10.52 10.32 -0.90
C GLN A 156 -10.72 10.94 0.49
N ARG A 157 -11.35 12.12 0.56
CA ARG A 157 -11.76 12.80 1.78
C ARG A 157 -10.61 13.12 2.74
N ASN A 158 -9.41 13.36 2.19
CA ASN A 158 -8.26 13.75 3.01
C ASN A 158 -8.45 15.11 3.70
N PHE A 159 -9.35 15.98 3.21
CA PHE A 159 -9.67 17.26 3.86
C PHE A 159 -10.15 17.10 5.32
N PHE A 160 -10.76 15.96 5.68
CA PHE A 160 -11.10 15.66 7.07
C PHE A 160 -9.88 15.46 7.98
N SER A 161 -8.70 15.25 7.43
CA SER A 161 -7.44 15.12 8.18
C SER A 161 -6.71 16.46 8.37
N GLY A 162 -7.36 17.60 8.04
CA GLY A 162 -6.82 18.95 8.19
C GLY A 162 -5.54 19.18 7.38
N ASN A 163 -4.59 19.94 7.94
CA ASN A 163 -3.34 20.28 7.26
C ASN A 163 -2.53 19.06 6.85
N ARG A 164 -2.59 17.93 7.61
CA ARG A 164 -1.93 16.69 7.22
C ARG A 164 -2.51 16.09 5.97
N GLY A 165 -3.83 16.12 5.84
CA GLY A 165 -4.52 15.66 4.63
C GLY A 165 -4.19 16.51 3.41
N LEU A 166 -4.04 17.83 3.59
CA LEU A 166 -3.57 18.73 2.53
C LEU A 166 -2.16 18.37 2.08
N ILE A 167 -1.21 18.27 3.02
CA ILE A 167 0.19 17.92 2.71
C ILE A 167 0.27 16.55 2.01
N ASN A 168 -0.45 15.55 2.52
CA ASN A 168 -0.49 14.22 1.92
C ASN A 168 -1.04 14.25 0.48
N SER A 169 -2.07 15.06 0.21
CA SER A 169 -2.65 15.21 -1.12
C SER A 169 -1.70 15.91 -2.09
N ILE A 170 -0.94 16.91 -1.62
CA ILE A 170 0.12 17.58 -2.39
C ILE A 170 1.24 16.57 -2.70
N ALA A 171 1.70 15.80 -1.71
CA ALA A 171 2.74 14.78 -1.90
C ALA A 171 2.32 13.69 -2.91
N ALA A 172 1.08 13.22 -2.83
CA ALA A 172 0.52 12.26 -3.79
C ALA A 172 0.46 12.84 -5.22
N SER A 173 0.13 14.13 -5.34
CA SER A 173 0.08 14.83 -6.63
C SER A 173 1.48 15.06 -7.20
N TYR A 174 2.43 15.42 -6.35
CA TYR A 174 3.85 15.53 -6.71
C TYR A 174 4.40 14.19 -7.19
N TYR A 175 4.17 13.10 -6.45
CA TYR A 175 4.56 11.76 -6.89
C TYR A 175 3.92 11.37 -8.24
N ALA A 176 2.66 11.72 -8.46
CA ALA A 176 2.00 11.43 -9.73
C ALA A 176 2.57 12.23 -10.89
N PHE A 177 3.02 13.47 -10.64
CA PHE A 177 3.64 14.36 -11.61
C PHE A 177 5.06 13.92 -11.97
N THR A 178 5.87 13.50 -11.00
CA THR A 178 7.29 13.18 -11.19
C THR A 178 7.56 11.78 -11.75
N LYS A 179 6.58 10.90 -11.82
CA LYS A 179 6.72 9.53 -12.39
C LYS A 179 6.40 9.53 -13.91
#